data_1c144a3165e8847381af996ec5d0cca3
#
_entry.id   1c144a3165e8847381af996ec5d0cca3
#
_cell.length_a   1.000
_cell.length_b   1.000
_cell.length_c   1.000
_cell.angle_alpha   90.00
_cell.angle_beta   90.00
_cell.angle_gamma   90.00
#
_symmetry.space_group_name_H-M   'P 1'
#
loop_
_entity.id
_entity.type
_entity.pdbx_description
1 polymer ?
#
loop_
_entity_poly.entity_id
_entity_poly.type
_entity_poly.pdbx_seq_one_letter_code
_entity_poly.pdbx_strand_id
1 'polypeptide(L)'
;MVAVVKGERLMRPADRAGAWTGFDMTIPQEKIAELLDREAIRDCIYRYCRGVDRADEVSLRGAYWPDATDQHGPYSGPVEGFFQWAHGIFESGARNVHMVGNILIEFTALKEAVVETYFLALQRGPGRDDSLRQFLIAGRYCDVFQQRDGEWRVFRRVVVYDWVEEQVAATQSEEPRFGPRLPLGARFPDDSIYDLLGRR
;
A
#
# COMPACT_ATOMS: atom_id res chain seq x y z
N MET A 1 -27.78 -54.71 -18.73
CA MET A 1 -26.31 -54.81 -18.88
C MET A 1 -25.70 -53.64 -18.14
N VAL A 2 -25.31 -53.86 -16.87
CA VAL A 2 -24.82 -52.81 -15.96
C VAL A 2 -23.32 -52.87 -15.99
N ALA A 3 -22.65 -51.80 -16.42
CA ALA A 3 -21.21 -51.68 -16.44
C ALA A 3 -20.67 -51.49 -15.01
N VAL A 4 -19.86 -52.42 -14.53
CA VAL A 4 -19.15 -52.35 -13.26
C VAL A 4 -17.93 -51.44 -13.47
N VAL A 5 -17.96 -50.24 -12.88
CA VAL A 5 -16.76 -49.37 -12.78
C VAL A 5 -15.81 -50.00 -11.75
N LYS A 6 -14.63 -50.40 -12.20
CA LYS A 6 -13.58 -50.89 -11.33
C LYS A 6 -13.17 -49.75 -10.37
N GLY A 7 -13.26 -50.02 -9.06
CA GLY A 7 -12.91 -49.08 -8.02
C GLY A 7 -11.39 -48.81 -8.05
N GLU A 8 -11.05 -47.53 -8.20
CA GLU A 8 -9.70 -47.02 -7.89
C GLU A 8 -9.47 -47.15 -6.38
N ARG A 9 -8.44 -47.88 -6.01
CA ARG A 9 -8.04 -48.07 -4.62
C ARG A 9 -7.48 -46.75 -4.10
N LEU A 10 -8.25 -46.05 -3.24
CA LEU A 10 -7.73 -44.90 -2.51
C LEU A 10 -6.40 -45.28 -1.79
N MET A 11 -5.33 -44.59 -2.13
CA MET A 11 -4.02 -44.77 -1.45
C MET A 11 -4.20 -44.41 0.04
N ARG A 12 -3.70 -45.28 0.91
CA ARG A 12 -3.69 -45.05 2.35
C ARG A 12 -2.70 -43.94 2.69
N PRO A 13 -2.90 -43.19 3.81
CA PRO A 13 -1.95 -42.16 4.24
C PRO A 13 -0.50 -42.60 4.37
N ALA A 14 -0.26 -43.86 4.71
CA ALA A 14 1.08 -44.44 4.80
C ALA A 14 1.79 -44.59 3.43
N ASP A 15 1.04 -44.76 2.34
CA ASP A 15 1.60 -44.90 1.01
C ASP A 15 2.02 -43.53 0.40
N ARG A 16 1.59 -42.41 1.02
CA ARG A 16 1.97 -41.03 0.65
C ARG A 16 3.29 -40.60 1.30
N ALA A 17 3.70 -41.18 2.42
CA ALA A 17 4.92 -40.79 3.12
C ALA A 17 6.19 -41.14 2.34
N GLY A 18 6.16 -42.17 1.47
CA GLY A 18 7.30 -42.58 0.64
C GLY A 18 7.47 -41.81 -0.67
N ALA A 19 6.45 -41.06 -1.12
CA ALA A 19 6.47 -40.36 -2.41
C ALA A 19 7.21 -39.01 -2.37
N TRP A 20 7.57 -38.51 -1.18
CA TRP A 20 8.22 -37.21 -1.00
C TRP A 20 9.72 -37.27 -0.70
N THR A 21 10.31 -38.44 -0.69
CA THR A 21 11.72 -38.65 -0.30
C THR A 21 12.74 -38.38 -1.41
N GLY A 22 12.39 -37.62 -2.44
CA GLY A 22 13.30 -37.34 -3.56
C GLY A 22 13.26 -35.88 -4.06
N PHE A 23 12.47 -35.00 -3.46
CA PHE A 23 12.50 -33.58 -3.82
C PHE A 23 13.60 -32.87 -3.02
N ASP A 24 14.67 -32.49 -3.70
CA ASP A 24 15.62 -31.53 -3.15
C ASP A 24 14.87 -30.20 -2.99
N MET A 25 14.43 -29.88 -1.75
CA MET A 25 13.72 -28.67 -1.39
C MET A 25 14.66 -27.50 -1.15
N THR A 26 15.90 -27.58 -1.59
CA THR A 26 16.84 -26.46 -1.46
C THR A 26 16.40 -25.31 -2.36
N ILE A 27 15.81 -24.26 -1.75
CA ILE A 27 15.47 -23.04 -2.47
C ILE A 27 16.79 -22.31 -2.77
N PRO A 28 17.07 -21.95 -4.03
CA PRO A 28 18.25 -21.17 -4.37
C PRO A 28 18.31 -19.86 -3.58
N GLN A 29 19.49 -19.52 -3.07
CA GLN A 29 19.68 -18.34 -2.22
C GLN A 29 19.28 -17.04 -2.91
N GLU A 30 19.50 -16.94 -4.23
CA GLU A 30 19.08 -15.80 -5.03
C GLU A 30 17.55 -15.61 -5.07
N LYS A 31 16.77 -16.70 -5.06
CA LYS A 31 15.31 -16.61 -5.00
C LYS A 31 14.79 -16.14 -3.63
N ILE A 32 15.50 -16.54 -2.57
CA ILE A 32 15.20 -16.05 -1.22
C ILE A 32 15.51 -14.56 -1.14
N ALA A 33 16.65 -14.12 -1.66
CA ALA A 33 17.03 -12.72 -1.70
C ALA A 33 15.99 -11.90 -2.49
N GLU A 34 15.58 -12.38 -3.67
CA GLU A 34 14.54 -11.71 -4.47
C GLU A 34 13.19 -11.59 -3.73
N LEU A 35 12.78 -12.65 -2.99
CA LEU A 35 11.56 -12.59 -2.17
C LEU A 35 11.66 -11.53 -1.08
N LEU A 36 12.80 -11.44 -0.40
CA LEU A 36 13.04 -10.42 0.63
C LEU A 36 13.02 -9.01 0.04
N ASP A 37 13.61 -8.80 -1.13
CA ASP A 37 13.57 -7.52 -1.83
C ASP A 37 12.13 -7.14 -2.22
N ARG A 38 11.34 -8.09 -2.72
CA ARG A 38 9.91 -7.86 -3.04
C ARG A 38 9.11 -7.46 -1.81
N GLU A 39 9.33 -8.11 -0.66
CA GLU A 39 8.66 -7.73 0.59
C GLU A 39 9.13 -6.37 1.10
N ALA A 40 10.40 -6.05 1.01
CA ALA A 40 10.92 -4.73 1.39
C ALA A 40 10.30 -3.60 0.55
N ILE A 41 10.09 -3.82 -0.76
CA ILE A 41 9.38 -2.88 -1.64
C ILE A 41 7.92 -2.73 -1.22
N ARG A 42 7.19 -3.82 -0.95
CA ARG A 42 5.80 -3.77 -0.47
C ARG A 42 5.67 -3.04 0.86
N ASP A 43 6.55 -3.34 1.81
CA ASP A 43 6.59 -2.65 3.09
C ASP A 43 6.82 -1.14 2.93
N CYS A 44 7.66 -0.74 1.98
CA CYS A 44 7.86 0.67 1.67
C CYS A 44 6.57 1.34 1.18
N ILE A 45 5.80 0.68 0.28
CA ILE A 45 4.51 1.17 -0.21
C ILE A 45 3.50 1.28 0.96
N TYR A 46 3.45 0.30 1.86
CA TYR A 46 2.55 0.32 3.02
C TYR A 46 2.92 1.44 4.00
N ARG A 47 4.22 1.70 4.23
CA ARG A 47 4.69 2.85 5.04
C ARG A 47 4.30 4.18 4.40
N TYR A 48 4.43 4.31 3.08
CA TYR A 48 3.94 5.47 2.34
C TYR A 48 2.44 5.71 2.61
N CYS A 49 1.59 4.69 2.43
CA CYS A 49 0.14 4.81 2.69
C CYS A 49 -0.14 5.25 4.12
N ARG A 50 0.54 4.67 5.12
CA ARG A 50 0.42 5.11 6.52
C ARG A 50 0.83 6.57 6.68
N GLY A 51 1.92 6.98 6.04
CA GLY A 51 2.43 8.35 6.08
C GLY A 51 1.39 9.37 5.62
N VAL A 52 0.78 9.14 4.47
CA VAL A 52 -0.22 10.05 3.91
C VAL A 52 -1.57 9.97 4.65
N ASP A 53 -1.97 8.81 5.14
CA ASP A 53 -3.26 8.63 5.82
C ASP A 53 -3.26 9.19 7.24
N ARG A 54 -2.12 9.15 7.92
CA ARG A 54 -1.99 9.53 9.32
C ARG A 54 -1.20 10.82 9.53
N ALA A 55 -0.76 11.49 8.47
CA ALA A 55 0.19 12.60 8.55
C ALA A 55 1.45 12.23 9.35
N ASP A 56 1.91 10.98 9.20
CA ASP A 56 3.13 10.47 9.81
C ASP A 56 4.31 10.79 8.89
N GLU A 57 4.92 11.96 9.09
CA GLU A 57 6.02 12.44 8.25
C GLU A 57 7.22 11.51 8.25
N VAL A 58 7.49 10.83 9.35
CA VAL A 58 8.63 9.88 9.44
C VAL A 58 8.39 8.71 8.49
N SER A 59 7.19 8.13 8.51
CA SER A 59 6.80 7.06 7.60
C SER A 59 6.79 7.53 6.15
N LEU A 60 6.26 8.74 5.88
CA LEU A 60 6.17 9.30 4.54
C LEU A 60 7.57 9.57 3.95
N ARG A 61 8.42 10.28 4.66
CA ARG A 61 9.79 10.58 4.23
C ARG A 61 10.65 9.33 4.10
N GLY A 62 10.44 8.35 4.99
CA GLY A 62 11.13 7.06 4.94
C GLY A 62 10.79 6.20 3.73
N ALA A 63 9.73 6.53 2.99
CA ALA A 63 9.36 5.81 1.77
C ALA A 63 10.10 6.29 0.51
N TYR A 64 10.78 7.45 0.56
CA TYR A 64 11.48 8.04 -0.58
C TYR A 64 12.96 8.23 -0.30
N TRP A 65 13.75 8.20 -1.37
CA TRP A 65 15.10 8.72 -1.33
C TRP A 65 15.07 10.26 -1.32
N PRO A 66 16.00 10.95 -0.63
CA PRO A 66 15.98 12.41 -0.54
C PRO A 66 16.11 13.13 -1.89
N ASP A 67 16.73 12.48 -2.87
CA ASP A 67 16.92 12.96 -4.25
C ASP A 67 15.83 12.44 -5.21
N ALA A 68 14.74 11.87 -4.69
CA ALA A 68 13.65 11.37 -5.49
C ALA A 68 12.82 12.48 -6.13
N THR A 69 12.04 12.08 -7.14
CA THR A 69 11.03 12.95 -7.78
C THR A 69 9.64 12.35 -7.65
N ASP A 70 8.65 13.22 -7.56
CA ASP A 70 7.23 12.83 -7.51
C ASP A 70 6.40 13.68 -8.46
N GLN A 71 5.52 13.02 -9.21
CA GLN A 71 4.48 13.64 -10.01
C GLN A 71 3.13 13.19 -9.48
N HIS A 72 2.43 14.09 -8.78
CA HIS A 72 1.24 13.77 -8.01
C HIS A 72 0.12 14.80 -8.26
N GLY A 73 -0.73 14.52 -9.22
CA GLY A 73 -1.77 15.44 -9.63
C GLY A 73 -1.20 16.78 -10.09
N PRO A 74 -1.47 17.88 -9.35
CA PRO A 74 -0.97 19.21 -9.73
C PRO A 74 0.52 19.40 -9.40
N TYR A 75 1.11 18.54 -8.57
CA TYR A 75 2.51 18.64 -8.20
C TYR A 75 3.40 17.83 -9.17
N SER A 76 4.53 18.38 -9.54
CA SER A 76 5.59 17.67 -10.25
C SER A 76 6.95 18.31 -9.93
N GLY A 77 7.88 17.53 -9.37
CA GLY A 77 9.20 18.02 -9.00
C GLY A 77 9.95 17.15 -8.00
N PRO A 78 10.97 17.71 -7.33
CA PRO A 78 11.69 17.03 -6.26
C PRO A 78 10.76 16.62 -5.12
N VAL A 79 11.03 15.47 -4.49
CA VAL A 79 10.17 14.91 -3.43
C VAL A 79 9.95 15.84 -2.25
N GLU A 80 10.88 16.72 -1.93
CA GLU A 80 10.72 17.69 -0.83
C GLU A 80 9.54 18.64 -1.06
N GLY A 81 9.32 19.08 -2.30
CA GLY A 81 8.14 19.89 -2.63
C GLY A 81 6.83 19.10 -2.55
N PHE A 82 6.87 17.79 -2.86
CA PHE A 82 5.73 16.91 -2.61
C PHE A 82 5.39 16.83 -1.12
N PHE A 83 6.38 16.70 -0.24
CA PHE A 83 6.13 16.68 1.21
C PHE A 83 5.50 17.99 1.71
N GLN A 84 5.96 19.14 1.20
CA GLN A 84 5.36 20.44 1.52
C GLN A 84 3.91 20.52 1.03
N TRP A 85 3.63 20.05 -0.17
CA TRP A 85 2.27 20.00 -0.71
C TRP A 85 1.37 19.06 0.11
N ALA A 86 1.85 17.87 0.46
CA ALA A 86 1.12 16.92 1.31
C ALA A 86 0.83 17.50 2.71
N HIS A 87 1.79 18.23 3.29
CA HIS A 87 1.63 18.89 4.58
C HIS A 87 0.48 19.90 4.54
N GLY A 88 0.34 20.71 3.47
CA GLY A 88 -0.81 21.60 3.28
C GLY A 88 -2.16 20.86 3.25
N ILE A 89 -2.22 19.66 2.68
CA ILE A 89 -3.41 18.80 2.73
C ILE A 89 -3.66 18.31 4.17
N PHE A 90 -2.61 17.95 4.90
CA PHE A 90 -2.76 17.57 6.30
C PHE A 90 -3.30 18.74 7.15
N GLU A 91 -2.80 19.94 6.99
CA GLU A 91 -3.29 21.13 7.71
C GLU A 91 -4.75 21.47 7.41
N SER A 92 -5.24 21.18 6.20
CA SER A 92 -6.64 21.42 5.83
C SER A 92 -7.67 20.60 6.61
N GLY A 93 -7.24 19.64 7.41
CA GLY A 93 -8.13 18.73 8.12
C GLY A 93 -8.66 17.57 7.26
N ALA A 94 -8.23 17.46 5.99
CA ALA A 94 -8.63 16.35 5.13
C ALA A 94 -8.23 15.00 5.72
N ARG A 95 -9.11 14.01 5.57
CA ARG A 95 -8.90 12.62 6.01
C ARG A 95 -8.73 11.74 4.79
N ASN A 96 -7.74 10.87 4.83
CA ASN A 96 -7.42 9.96 3.74
C ASN A 96 -7.40 8.52 4.24
N VAL A 97 -7.78 7.62 3.35
CA VAL A 97 -7.58 6.16 3.52
C VAL A 97 -7.14 5.62 2.18
N HIS A 98 -5.93 5.06 2.11
CA HIS A 98 -5.43 4.38 0.93
C HIS A 98 -5.47 2.87 1.12
N MET A 99 -6.01 2.19 0.12
CA MET A 99 -5.94 0.74 -0.02
C MET A 99 -5.14 0.42 -1.29
N VAL A 100 -4.10 -0.38 -1.17
CA VAL A 100 -3.27 -0.80 -2.30
C VAL A 100 -3.40 -2.29 -2.55
N GLY A 101 -3.32 -2.67 -3.83
CA GLY A 101 -3.36 -4.05 -4.28
C GLY A 101 -2.78 -4.18 -5.69
N ASN A 102 -2.69 -5.41 -6.23
CA ASN A 102 -2.11 -5.67 -7.55
C ASN A 102 -0.73 -5.01 -7.70
N ILE A 103 0.21 -5.37 -6.83
CA ILE A 103 1.57 -4.83 -6.84
C ILE A 103 2.42 -5.72 -7.75
N LEU A 104 2.72 -5.22 -8.94
CA LEU A 104 3.62 -5.86 -9.89
C LEU A 104 5.01 -5.25 -9.74
N ILE A 105 6.02 -6.10 -9.51
CA ILE A 105 7.41 -5.70 -9.29
C ILE A 105 8.27 -6.35 -10.35
N GLU A 106 8.97 -5.55 -11.15
CA GLU A 106 9.88 -6.00 -12.19
C GLU A 106 11.29 -5.44 -11.91
N PHE A 107 12.24 -6.32 -11.58
CA PHE A 107 13.63 -5.92 -11.38
C PHE A 107 14.29 -5.62 -12.73
N THR A 108 14.69 -4.38 -12.93
CA THR A 108 15.34 -3.89 -14.15
C THR A 108 16.86 -3.95 -14.06
N ALA A 109 17.38 -3.94 -12.82
CA ALA A 109 18.79 -4.11 -12.51
C ALA A 109 18.95 -4.69 -11.10
N LEU A 110 20.17 -5.03 -10.71
CA LEU A 110 20.48 -5.63 -9.39
C LEU A 110 19.93 -4.83 -8.20
N LYS A 111 19.86 -3.51 -8.33
CA LYS A 111 19.42 -2.58 -7.26
C LYS A 111 18.35 -1.60 -7.75
N GLU A 112 17.58 -2.01 -8.76
CA GLU A 112 16.51 -1.18 -9.32
C GLU A 112 15.33 -2.03 -9.73
N ALA A 113 14.12 -1.54 -9.44
CA ALA A 113 12.87 -2.17 -9.84
C ALA A 113 11.86 -1.13 -10.34
N VAL A 114 11.12 -1.49 -11.37
CA VAL A 114 9.90 -0.79 -11.78
C VAL A 114 8.73 -1.47 -11.09
N VAL A 115 7.86 -0.65 -10.49
CA VAL A 115 6.75 -1.15 -9.67
C VAL A 115 5.47 -0.44 -10.07
N GLU A 116 4.47 -1.22 -10.45
CA GLU A 116 3.11 -0.75 -10.66
C GLU A 116 2.23 -1.19 -9.49
N THR A 117 1.62 -0.21 -8.82
CA THR A 117 0.75 -0.47 -7.66
C THR A 117 -0.61 0.15 -7.89
N TYR A 118 -1.66 -0.66 -7.94
CA TYR A 118 -3.03 -0.15 -7.96
C TYR A 118 -3.45 0.36 -6.59
N PHE A 119 -4.14 1.50 -6.56
CA PHE A 119 -4.68 2.03 -5.33
C PHE A 119 -6.14 2.46 -5.46
N LEU A 120 -6.85 2.39 -4.33
CA LEU A 120 -8.09 3.10 -4.07
C LEU A 120 -7.84 4.08 -2.92
N ALA A 121 -8.22 5.33 -3.09
CA ALA A 121 -8.14 6.33 -2.03
C ALA A 121 -9.53 6.91 -1.76
N LEU A 122 -9.91 6.94 -0.49
CA LEU A 122 -11.04 7.69 0.02
C LEU A 122 -10.49 8.95 0.66
N GLN A 123 -10.93 10.11 0.16
CA GLN A 123 -10.53 11.39 0.72
C GLN A 123 -11.79 12.16 1.15
N ARG A 124 -11.73 12.80 2.30
CA ARG A 124 -12.80 13.69 2.78
C ARG A 124 -12.17 14.96 3.34
N GLY A 125 -12.57 16.11 2.83
CA GLY A 125 -12.02 17.39 3.23
C GLY A 125 -12.87 18.55 2.74
N PRO A 126 -12.47 19.79 3.05
CA PRO A 126 -13.16 20.98 2.58
C PRO A 126 -13.07 21.10 1.05
N GLY A 127 -14.19 21.40 0.42
CA GLY A 127 -14.24 21.84 -0.97
C GLY A 127 -13.86 23.31 -1.13
N ARG A 128 -13.90 23.82 -2.37
CA ARG A 128 -13.59 25.23 -2.66
C ARG A 128 -14.60 26.22 -2.07
N ASP A 129 -15.78 25.74 -1.73
CA ASP A 129 -16.91 26.49 -1.15
C ASP A 129 -17.09 26.19 0.35
N ASP A 130 -16.04 25.68 1.01
CA ASP A 130 -16.02 25.22 2.40
C ASP A 130 -17.02 24.08 2.70
N SER A 131 -17.76 23.59 1.70
CA SER A 131 -18.59 22.41 1.88
C SER A 131 -17.73 21.16 2.04
N LEU A 132 -18.19 20.20 2.85
CA LEU A 132 -17.49 18.93 2.99
C LEU A 132 -17.63 18.10 1.71
N ARG A 133 -16.52 17.75 1.11
CA ARG A 133 -16.44 16.92 -0.10
C ARG A 133 -15.84 15.57 0.21
N GLN A 134 -16.26 14.59 -0.56
CA GLN A 134 -15.72 13.24 -0.53
C GLN A 134 -15.27 12.85 -1.93
N PHE A 135 -14.07 12.29 -2.02
CA PHE A 135 -13.50 11.80 -3.27
C PHE A 135 -13.28 10.28 -3.16
N LEU A 136 -13.67 9.58 -4.21
CA LEU A 136 -13.23 8.23 -4.48
C LEU A 136 -12.25 8.32 -5.66
N ILE A 137 -11.03 7.90 -5.43
CA ILE A 137 -9.96 7.97 -6.42
C ILE A 137 -9.44 6.55 -6.64
N ALA A 138 -9.39 6.11 -7.89
CA ALA A 138 -8.70 4.89 -8.28
C ALA A 138 -7.59 5.22 -9.26
N GLY A 139 -6.44 4.58 -9.10
CA GLY A 139 -5.31 4.85 -9.95
C GLY A 139 -4.14 3.92 -9.69
N ARG A 140 -2.98 4.32 -10.19
CA ARG A 140 -1.75 3.55 -10.07
C ARG A 140 -0.57 4.44 -9.67
N TYR A 141 0.26 3.91 -8.81
CA TYR A 141 1.62 4.40 -8.63
C TYR A 141 2.51 3.67 -9.62
N CYS A 142 3.15 4.43 -10.51
CA CYS A 142 4.16 3.95 -11.44
C CYS A 142 5.52 4.41 -10.91
N ASP A 143 6.22 3.50 -10.25
CA ASP A 143 7.39 3.82 -9.45
C ASP A 143 8.67 3.22 -10.03
N VAL A 144 9.78 3.95 -9.88
CA VAL A 144 11.11 3.39 -9.91
C VAL A 144 11.62 3.32 -8.47
N PHE A 145 11.93 2.12 -8.01
CA PHE A 145 12.56 1.86 -6.73
C PHE A 145 14.05 1.65 -6.91
N GLN A 146 14.83 2.12 -5.96
CA GLN A 146 16.27 1.85 -5.87
C GLN A 146 16.61 1.28 -4.49
N GLN A 147 17.55 0.33 -4.48
CA GLN A 147 18.15 -0.18 -3.27
C GLN A 147 19.49 0.56 -3.02
N ARG A 148 19.58 1.23 -1.87
CA ARG A 148 20.81 1.87 -1.39
C ARG A 148 21.04 1.43 0.07
N ASP A 149 22.23 1.00 0.39
CA ASP A 149 22.62 0.55 1.74
C ASP A 149 21.67 -0.52 2.33
N GLY A 150 21.14 -1.40 1.47
CA GLY A 150 20.23 -2.48 1.85
C GLY A 150 18.76 -2.07 1.98
N GLU A 151 18.41 -0.81 1.76
CA GLU A 151 17.04 -0.31 1.84
C GLU A 151 16.44 -0.04 0.46
N TRP A 152 15.21 -0.50 0.24
CA TRP A 152 14.40 -0.17 -0.94
C TRP A 152 13.50 1.02 -0.66
N ARG A 153 13.62 2.08 -1.49
CA ARG A 153 12.77 3.27 -1.43
C ARG A 153 12.44 3.77 -2.83
N VAL A 154 11.36 4.54 -2.93
CA VAL A 154 10.97 5.23 -4.17
C VAL A 154 12.06 6.24 -4.56
N PHE A 155 12.52 6.13 -5.81
CA PHE A 155 13.41 7.10 -6.43
C PHE A 155 12.67 8.02 -7.40
N ARG A 156 11.66 7.48 -8.09
CA ARG A 156 10.76 8.27 -8.93
C ARG A 156 9.35 7.70 -8.82
N ARG A 157 8.37 8.58 -8.65
CA ARG A 157 6.94 8.25 -8.70
C ARG A 157 6.22 9.06 -9.76
N VAL A 158 5.32 8.40 -10.48
CA VAL A 158 4.27 9.04 -11.28
C VAL A 158 2.94 8.46 -10.83
N VAL A 159 2.04 9.32 -10.36
CA VAL A 159 0.68 8.91 -10.01
C VAL A 159 -0.21 9.06 -11.22
N VAL A 160 -0.79 7.97 -11.65
CA VAL A 160 -1.78 7.90 -12.74
C VAL A 160 -3.16 7.82 -12.12
N TYR A 161 -4.04 8.73 -12.49
CA TYR A 161 -5.43 8.75 -12.05
C TYR A 161 -6.30 8.09 -13.13
N ASP A 162 -6.81 6.89 -12.85
CA ASP A 162 -7.67 6.16 -13.79
C ASP A 162 -9.14 6.52 -13.58
N TRP A 163 -9.54 6.86 -12.33
CA TRP A 163 -10.89 7.24 -11.96
C TRP A 163 -10.90 8.24 -10.81
N VAL A 164 -11.66 9.30 -10.95
CA VAL A 164 -11.91 10.28 -9.87
C VAL A 164 -13.39 10.60 -9.84
N GLU A 165 -14.01 10.37 -8.69
CA GLU A 165 -15.40 10.72 -8.43
C GLU A 165 -15.47 11.66 -7.23
N GLU A 166 -16.11 12.83 -7.42
CA GLU A 166 -16.33 13.80 -6.37
C GLU A 166 -17.80 13.78 -5.98
N GLN A 167 -18.07 13.75 -4.68
CA GLN A 167 -19.40 13.78 -4.11
C GLN A 167 -19.47 14.79 -2.98
N VAL A 168 -20.63 15.44 -2.81
CA VAL A 168 -20.93 16.20 -1.60
C VAL A 168 -21.06 15.20 -0.46
N ALA A 169 -20.25 15.35 0.60
CA ALA A 169 -20.33 14.47 1.75
C ALA A 169 -21.68 14.60 2.46
N ALA A 170 -22.19 13.49 2.99
CA ALA A 170 -23.40 13.50 3.78
C ALA A 170 -23.22 14.42 5.00
N THR A 171 -24.17 15.30 5.22
CA THR A 171 -24.17 16.27 6.32
C THR A 171 -24.60 15.64 7.64
N GLN A 172 -25.25 14.48 7.60
CA GLN A 172 -25.71 13.79 8.80
C GLN A 172 -24.60 12.92 9.40
N SER A 173 -24.44 13.04 10.71
CA SER A 173 -23.60 12.12 11.47
C SER A 173 -24.11 10.69 11.31
N GLU A 174 -23.20 9.74 11.18
CA GLU A 174 -23.55 8.30 11.15
C GLU A 174 -24.00 7.77 12.51
N GLU A 175 -23.74 8.53 13.58
CA GLU A 175 -24.01 8.15 14.95
C GLU A 175 -25.50 7.79 15.22
N PRO A 176 -26.50 8.55 14.75
CA PRO A 176 -27.90 8.17 14.92
C PRO A 176 -28.27 6.84 14.29
N ARG A 177 -27.56 6.44 13.23
CA ARG A 177 -27.85 5.21 12.49
C ARG A 177 -27.09 3.99 13.02
N PHE A 178 -25.85 4.18 13.45
CA PHE A 178 -24.92 3.09 13.78
C PHE A 178 -24.37 3.14 15.21
N GLY A 179 -24.77 4.16 15.99
CA GLY A 179 -24.22 4.43 17.32
C GLY A 179 -22.80 5.01 17.29
N PRO A 180 -22.25 5.34 18.46
CA PRO A 180 -20.90 5.88 18.54
C PRO A 180 -19.89 4.83 18.11
N ARG A 181 -18.96 5.23 17.22
CA ARG A 181 -17.86 4.40 16.73
C ARG A 181 -16.56 4.91 17.31
N LEU A 182 -16.11 4.27 18.35
CA LEU A 182 -14.88 4.62 19.05
C LEU A 182 -13.95 3.40 19.14
N PRO A 183 -12.61 3.59 18.97
CA PRO A 183 -11.96 4.84 18.56
C PRO A 183 -12.18 5.16 17.08
N LEU A 184 -12.22 6.43 16.73
CA LEU A 184 -12.13 6.89 15.35
C LEU A 184 -10.66 6.89 14.90
N GLY A 185 -10.42 6.71 13.59
CA GLY A 185 -9.09 6.90 13.03
C GLY A 185 -8.61 8.33 13.24
N ALA A 186 -7.36 8.49 13.62
CA ALA A 186 -6.74 9.77 13.92
C ALA A 186 -5.41 9.92 13.16
N ARG A 187 -4.76 11.06 13.32
CA ARG A 187 -3.43 11.33 12.80
C ARG A 187 -2.37 10.92 13.80
N PHE A 188 -1.13 10.90 13.36
CA PHE A 188 0.02 10.83 14.24
C PHE A 188 0.03 12.06 15.19
N PRO A 189 0.33 11.88 16.47
CA PRO A 189 0.55 10.62 17.19
C PRO A 189 -0.72 10.00 17.79
N ASP A 190 -1.91 10.57 17.60
CA ASP A 190 -3.15 10.28 18.36
C ASP A 190 -3.89 9.04 17.86
N ASP A 191 -3.52 8.46 16.71
CA ASP A 191 -4.12 7.21 16.24
C ASP A 191 -3.70 6.02 17.09
N SER A 192 -4.66 5.15 17.41
CA SER A 192 -4.47 4.01 18.32
C SER A 192 -3.31 3.09 17.94
N ILE A 193 -2.91 3.06 16.66
CA ILE A 193 -1.77 2.24 16.23
C ILE A 193 -0.46 2.69 16.85
N TYR A 194 -0.29 3.99 17.09
CA TYR A 194 0.96 4.53 17.65
C TYR A 194 1.12 4.21 19.13
N ASP A 195 0.01 4.03 19.85
CA ASP A 195 0.04 3.51 21.23
C ASP A 195 0.59 2.10 21.28
N LEU A 196 0.08 1.23 20.41
CA LEU A 196 0.54 -0.16 20.31
C LEU A 196 2.01 -0.26 19.87
N LEU A 197 2.49 0.71 19.11
CA LEU A 197 3.88 0.79 18.66
C LEU A 197 4.80 1.47 19.67
N GLY A 198 4.27 2.05 20.79
CA GLY A 198 5.05 2.85 21.74
C GLY A 198 5.63 4.14 21.11
N ARG A 199 4.93 4.74 20.16
CA ARG A 199 5.39 5.92 19.38
C ARG A 199 4.51 7.14 19.65
N ARG A 200 4.26 7.46 20.91
CA ARG A 200 3.61 8.73 21.32
C ARG A 200 4.60 9.86 21.49
#